data_22d1d95a525beea21ab7f05c43985266
#
_entry.id   22d1d95a525beea21ab7f05c43985266
#
_cell.length_a   1.000
_cell.length_b   1.000
_cell.length_c   1.000
_cell.angle_alpha   90.00
_cell.angle_beta   90.00
_cell.angle_gamma   90.00
#
_symmetry.space_group_name_H-M   'P 1'
#
loop_
_entity.id
_entity.type
_entity.pdbx_description
1 polymer ?
#
loop_
_entity_poly.entity_id
_entity_poly.type
_entity_poly.pdbx_seq_one_letter_code
_entity_poly.pdbx_strand_id
1 'polypeptide(L)'
;MADKKEIIERGEAAFYKTYNRFPVVFDHGEGMYLYDTEGESYLDFGAGIAVMGLGYGDEEFGKAVKDQADKLTHTSNLFYNQPAVEAGELLLKASGMDKVFFTNSGTEAIEGGIKIARRYAYNKKQEKRGCPGDPEIIAMIHSFHGRSIGALSVTGNQAYQEPFQPLIPGI
;
A
#
# COMPACT_ATOMS: atom_id res chain seq x y z
N MET A 1 15.57 -2.38 28.65
CA MET A 1 14.61 -2.62 27.54
C MET A 1 13.62 -3.67 28.01
N ALA A 2 12.37 -3.65 27.57
CA ALA A 2 11.43 -4.72 27.90
C ALA A 2 11.90 -6.04 27.30
N ASP A 3 11.66 -7.15 28.01
CA ASP A 3 12.02 -8.48 27.56
C ASP A 3 11.22 -8.84 26.30
N LYS A 4 11.83 -9.53 25.34
CA LYS A 4 11.22 -10.01 24.09
C LYS A 4 9.88 -10.71 24.34
N LYS A 5 9.83 -11.60 25.35
CA LYS A 5 8.63 -12.33 25.72
C LYS A 5 7.52 -11.37 26.19
N GLU A 6 7.84 -10.40 27.02
CA GLU A 6 6.90 -9.39 27.50
C GLU A 6 6.32 -8.57 26.33
N ILE A 7 7.16 -8.16 25.36
CA ILE A 7 6.70 -7.39 24.18
C ILE A 7 5.74 -8.24 23.34
N ILE A 8 6.05 -9.51 23.12
CA ILE A 8 5.18 -10.43 22.37
C ILE A 8 3.83 -10.61 23.09
N GLU A 9 3.84 -10.90 24.40
CA GLU A 9 2.61 -11.08 25.18
C GLU A 9 1.73 -9.82 25.15
N ARG A 10 2.32 -8.64 25.29
CA ARG A 10 1.61 -7.37 25.19
C ARG A 10 1.05 -7.13 23.77
N GLY A 11 1.81 -7.51 22.75
CA GLY A 11 1.37 -7.44 21.34
C GLY A 11 0.19 -8.36 21.05
N GLU A 12 0.25 -9.62 21.53
CA GLU A 12 -0.86 -10.57 21.38
C GLU A 12 -2.13 -10.14 22.14
N ALA A 13 -1.97 -9.44 23.26
CA ALA A 13 -3.10 -8.88 24.01
C ALA A 13 -3.69 -7.62 23.36
N ALA A 14 -2.86 -6.79 22.71
CA ALA A 14 -3.27 -5.49 22.18
C ALA A 14 -3.77 -5.53 20.73
N PHE A 15 -3.24 -6.44 19.91
CA PHE A 15 -3.54 -6.45 18.47
C PHE A 15 -4.63 -7.44 18.11
N TYR A 16 -5.51 -7.03 17.21
CA TYR A 16 -6.47 -7.96 16.62
C TYR A 16 -5.72 -9.06 15.84
N LYS A 17 -6.14 -10.31 16.01
CA LYS A 17 -5.44 -11.48 15.46
C LYS A 17 -5.73 -11.67 13.98
N THR A 18 -5.21 -10.77 13.14
CA THR A 18 -5.33 -10.82 11.68
C THR A 18 -4.13 -11.44 10.98
N TYR A 19 -2.99 -11.56 11.69
CA TYR A 19 -1.74 -12.12 11.17
C TYR A 19 -1.15 -13.13 12.14
N ASN A 20 -0.49 -14.16 11.59
CA ASN A 20 0.38 -15.04 12.34
C ASN A 20 1.78 -14.43 12.34
N ARG A 21 2.18 -13.80 13.44
CA ARG A 21 3.49 -13.16 13.56
C ARG A 21 4.55 -14.17 13.95
N PHE A 22 5.76 -13.99 13.39
CA PHE A 22 6.93 -14.70 13.88
C PHE A 22 7.32 -14.16 15.26
N PRO A 23 7.84 -15.02 16.18
CA PRO A 23 8.19 -14.60 17.54
C PRO A 23 9.56 -13.89 17.59
N VAL A 24 9.71 -12.85 16.77
CA VAL A 24 10.90 -12.00 16.69
C VAL A 24 10.48 -10.57 16.99
N VAL A 25 11.27 -9.85 17.75
CA VAL A 25 11.06 -8.43 18.06
C VAL A 25 12.25 -7.65 17.51
N PHE A 26 12.09 -7.03 16.37
CA PHE A 26 13.13 -6.19 15.77
C PHE A 26 13.27 -4.88 16.53
N ASP A 27 14.52 -4.45 16.71
CA ASP A 27 14.90 -3.19 17.36
C ASP A 27 15.30 -2.13 16.34
N HIS A 28 16.22 -2.48 15.43
CA HIS A 28 16.71 -1.57 14.41
C HIS A 28 17.11 -2.30 13.12
N GLY A 29 17.46 -1.52 12.09
CA GLY A 29 18.01 -2.03 10.84
C GLY A 29 19.19 -1.20 10.38
N GLU A 30 20.14 -1.83 9.67
CA GLU A 30 21.30 -1.18 9.06
C GLU A 30 21.58 -1.82 7.68
N GLY A 31 21.58 -1.02 6.63
CA GLY A 31 21.74 -1.50 5.27
C GLY A 31 20.69 -2.54 4.91
N MET A 32 21.09 -3.79 4.73
CA MET A 32 20.21 -4.92 4.40
C MET A 32 19.93 -5.85 5.59
N TYR A 33 20.34 -5.48 6.79
CA TYR A 33 20.18 -6.29 7.98
C TYR A 33 19.17 -5.70 8.95
N LEU A 34 18.40 -6.58 9.59
CA LEU A 34 17.57 -6.29 10.76
C LEU A 34 18.24 -6.90 12.00
N TYR A 35 18.10 -6.23 13.11
CA TYR A 35 18.61 -6.69 14.42
C TYR A 35 17.45 -6.79 15.40
N ASP A 36 17.39 -7.89 16.13
CA ASP A 36 16.37 -8.05 17.16
C ASP A 36 16.83 -7.51 18.53
N THR A 37 15.91 -7.50 19.48
CA THR A 37 16.17 -7.03 20.85
C THR A 37 17.16 -7.89 21.63
N GLU A 38 17.54 -9.07 21.12
CA GLU A 38 18.54 -9.95 21.70
C GLU A 38 19.91 -9.79 21.02
N GLY A 39 20.00 -8.94 19.96
CA GLY A 39 21.22 -8.66 19.23
C GLY A 39 21.51 -9.62 18.08
N GLU A 40 20.58 -10.52 17.77
CA GLU A 40 20.69 -11.38 16.61
C GLU A 40 20.47 -10.59 15.32
N SER A 41 21.25 -10.88 14.29
CA SER A 41 21.16 -10.22 12.98
C SER A 41 20.48 -11.11 11.95
N TYR A 42 19.64 -10.51 11.13
CA TYR A 42 18.87 -11.16 10.07
C TYR A 42 19.12 -10.47 8.75
N LEU A 43 19.60 -11.19 7.74
CA LEU A 43 19.66 -10.65 6.37
C LEU A 43 18.24 -10.59 5.82
N ASP A 44 17.75 -9.37 5.55
CA ASP A 44 16.36 -9.12 5.22
C ASP A 44 16.07 -9.23 3.71
N PHE A 45 15.70 -10.42 3.26
CA PHE A 45 15.15 -10.64 1.92
C PHE A 45 13.63 -10.35 1.82
N GLY A 46 12.98 -10.10 2.94
CA GLY A 46 11.55 -9.74 2.98
C GLY A 46 11.31 -8.26 2.64
N ALA A 47 12.28 -7.40 3.00
CA ALA A 47 12.29 -5.96 2.73
C ALA A 47 10.93 -5.28 2.98
N GLY A 48 10.25 -5.64 4.09
CA GLY A 48 8.91 -5.14 4.39
C GLY A 48 7.85 -5.48 3.34
N ILE A 49 7.98 -6.63 2.68
CA ILE A 49 7.23 -7.05 1.47
C ILE A 49 7.59 -6.15 0.27
N ALA A 50 8.91 -6.09 -0.02
CA ALA A 50 9.51 -5.38 -1.15
C ALA A 50 9.30 -3.84 -1.18
N VAL A 51 9.16 -3.20 -0.03
CA VAL A 51 8.99 -1.74 0.08
C VAL A 51 10.23 -1.00 0.61
N MET A 52 11.20 -1.71 1.20
CA MET A 52 12.45 -1.15 1.74
C MET A 52 13.55 -1.14 0.69
N GLY A 53 13.31 -0.47 -0.45
CA GLY A 53 14.23 -0.44 -1.58
C GLY A 53 15.57 0.25 -1.32
N LEU A 54 15.65 1.14 -0.33
CA LEU A 54 16.88 1.83 0.09
C LEU A 54 17.61 1.10 1.23
N GLY A 55 17.02 0.01 1.77
CA GLY A 55 17.49 -0.61 3.00
C GLY A 55 17.16 0.23 4.23
N TYR A 56 17.89 -0.05 5.32
CA TYR A 56 17.68 0.57 6.62
C TYR A 56 18.79 1.56 6.95
N GLY A 57 18.43 2.67 7.59
CA GLY A 57 19.41 3.65 8.05
C GLY A 57 20.01 4.55 6.96
N ASP A 58 19.37 4.66 5.78
CA ASP A 58 19.81 5.58 4.73
C ASP A 58 19.78 7.04 5.24
N GLU A 59 20.95 7.68 5.31
CA GLU A 59 21.10 9.00 5.90
C GLU A 59 20.43 10.10 5.07
N GLU A 60 20.48 10.01 3.75
CA GLU A 60 19.89 11.02 2.86
C GLU A 60 18.36 10.98 2.94
N PHE A 61 17.78 9.79 2.88
CA PHE A 61 16.34 9.58 3.08
C PHE A 61 15.89 10.06 4.47
N GLY A 62 16.60 9.64 5.51
CA GLY A 62 16.29 10.02 6.89
C GLY A 62 16.34 11.55 7.11
N LYS A 63 17.34 12.22 6.51
CA LYS A 63 17.44 13.67 6.53
C LYS A 63 16.30 14.34 5.78
N ALA A 64 15.95 13.88 4.58
CA ALA A 64 14.87 14.46 3.78
C ALA A 64 13.52 14.37 4.50
N VAL A 65 13.21 13.22 5.12
CA VAL A 65 11.99 13.02 5.91
C VAL A 65 11.95 13.97 7.12
N LYS A 66 13.06 14.08 7.86
CA LYS A 66 13.16 14.95 9.03
C LYS A 66 12.98 16.41 8.64
N ASP A 67 13.72 16.89 7.64
CA ASP A 67 13.65 18.28 7.18
C ASP A 67 12.23 18.65 6.73
N GLN A 68 11.54 17.73 6.03
CA GLN A 68 10.16 17.98 5.60
C GLN A 68 9.15 17.93 6.76
N ALA A 69 9.34 17.02 7.72
CA ALA A 69 8.50 16.95 8.91
C ALA A 69 8.60 18.23 9.76
N ASP A 70 9.81 18.77 9.90
CA ASP A 70 10.04 20.03 10.61
C ASP A 70 9.45 21.25 9.87
N LYS A 71 9.32 21.15 8.52
CA LYS A 71 8.82 22.26 7.69
C LYS A 71 7.29 22.22 7.53
N LEU A 72 6.73 21.09 7.14
CA LEU A 72 5.30 20.95 6.84
C LEU A 72 4.91 19.48 6.68
N THR A 73 4.07 18.98 7.56
CA THR A 73 3.65 17.56 7.58
C THR A 73 2.40 17.27 6.76
N HIS A 74 1.43 18.20 6.72
CA HIS A 74 0.16 17.96 6.03
C HIS A 74 -0.57 19.25 5.67
N THR A 75 -1.22 19.28 4.50
CA THR A 75 -2.02 20.43 4.02
C THR A 75 -3.39 20.04 3.47
N SER A 76 -3.76 18.77 3.44
CA SER A 76 -4.92 18.29 2.67
C SER A 76 -4.76 18.45 1.15
N ASN A 77 -5.53 17.69 0.37
CA ASN A 77 -5.60 17.81 -1.10
C ASN A 77 -6.36 19.06 -1.60
N LEU A 78 -6.81 19.91 -0.68
CA LEU A 78 -7.42 21.22 -1.03
C LEU A 78 -6.35 22.26 -1.38
N PHE A 79 -5.10 22.01 -1.06
CA PHE A 79 -3.99 22.93 -1.31
C PHE A 79 -2.84 22.21 -2.03
N TYR A 80 -2.06 22.99 -2.76
CA TYR A 80 -0.83 22.48 -3.37
C TYR A 80 0.31 22.52 -2.35
N ASN A 81 1.20 21.54 -2.43
CA ASN A 81 2.49 21.57 -1.77
C ASN A 81 3.59 21.14 -2.75
N GLN A 82 4.74 21.77 -2.61
CA GLN A 82 5.85 21.60 -3.56
C GLN A 82 6.34 20.15 -3.64
N PRO A 83 6.62 19.43 -2.54
CA PRO A 83 7.12 18.05 -2.61
C PRO A 83 6.16 17.09 -3.34
N ALA A 84 4.85 17.23 -3.17
CA ALA A 84 3.90 16.40 -3.89
C ALA A 84 3.87 16.66 -5.39
N VAL A 85 4.02 17.94 -5.80
CA VAL A 85 4.09 18.32 -7.23
C VAL A 85 5.35 17.75 -7.84
N GLU A 86 6.52 17.96 -7.23
CA GLU A 86 7.81 17.47 -7.71
C GLU A 86 7.84 15.93 -7.80
N ALA A 87 7.33 15.24 -6.79
CA ALA A 87 7.20 13.77 -6.81
C ALA A 87 6.29 13.30 -7.96
N GLY A 88 5.18 14.02 -8.19
CA GLY A 88 4.28 13.74 -9.30
C GLY A 88 4.98 13.87 -10.66
N GLU A 89 5.69 14.97 -10.89
CA GLU A 89 6.44 15.21 -12.12
C GLU A 89 7.52 14.15 -12.37
N LEU A 90 8.25 13.75 -11.34
CA LEU A 90 9.25 12.68 -11.45
C LEU A 90 8.62 11.33 -11.81
N LEU A 91 7.49 10.98 -11.18
CA LEU A 91 6.77 9.74 -11.48
C LEU A 91 6.21 9.74 -12.91
N LEU A 92 5.65 10.84 -13.38
CA LEU A 92 5.15 10.95 -14.76
C LEU A 92 6.28 10.80 -15.77
N LYS A 93 7.43 11.44 -15.51
CA LYS A 93 8.62 11.30 -16.36
C LYS A 93 9.13 9.86 -16.39
N ALA A 94 9.15 9.18 -15.26
CA ALA A 94 9.66 7.80 -15.17
C ALA A 94 8.69 6.76 -15.76
N SER A 95 7.38 6.97 -15.61
CA SER A 95 6.35 6.03 -16.05
C SER A 95 5.85 6.24 -17.48
N GLY A 96 6.04 7.44 -18.04
CA GLY A 96 5.44 7.83 -19.32
C GLY A 96 3.92 8.02 -19.28
N MET A 97 3.34 8.09 -18.07
CA MET A 97 1.90 8.34 -17.89
C MET A 97 1.58 9.83 -17.88
N ASP A 98 0.29 10.19 -18.09
CA ASP A 98 -0.15 11.59 -18.18
C ASP A 98 -0.52 12.21 -16.84
N LYS A 99 -0.99 11.40 -15.88
CA LYS A 99 -1.48 11.85 -14.57
C LYS A 99 -1.14 10.86 -13.47
N VAL A 100 -0.98 11.39 -12.26
CA VAL A 100 -0.77 10.60 -11.04
C VAL A 100 -1.84 10.93 -10.00
N PHE A 101 -2.23 9.92 -9.24
CA PHE A 101 -3.09 10.04 -8.08
C PHE A 101 -2.41 9.35 -6.90
N PHE A 102 -2.02 10.13 -5.89
CA PHE A 102 -1.40 9.62 -4.68
C PHE A 102 -2.43 9.11 -3.70
N THR A 103 -2.13 7.98 -3.09
CA THR A 103 -2.95 7.33 -2.05
C THR A 103 -2.04 6.86 -0.92
N ASN A 104 -2.62 6.45 0.22
CA ASN A 104 -1.86 6.00 1.38
C ASN A 104 -1.42 4.53 1.29
N SER A 105 -2.00 3.76 0.39
CA SER A 105 -1.73 2.33 0.25
C SER A 105 -2.02 1.81 -1.15
N GLY A 106 -1.44 0.64 -1.50
CA GLY A 106 -1.76 -0.06 -2.74
C GLY A 106 -3.25 -0.44 -2.84
N THR A 107 -3.87 -0.82 -1.72
CA THR A 107 -5.32 -1.07 -1.66
C THR A 107 -6.13 0.15 -2.09
N GLU A 108 -5.81 1.34 -1.57
CA GLU A 108 -6.48 2.58 -1.96
C GLU A 108 -6.21 2.94 -3.43
N ALA A 109 -5.03 2.66 -3.94
CA ALA A 109 -4.71 2.86 -5.36
C ALA A 109 -5.61 1.98 -6.24
N ILE A 110 -5.81 0.72 -5.89
CA ILE A 110 -6.73 -0.20 -6.59
C ILE A 110 -8.19 0.27 -6.47
N GLU A 111 -8.64 0.71 -5.29
CA GLU A 111 -9.98 1.31 -5.11
C GLU A 111 -10.16 2.53 -6.03
N GLY A 112 -9.16 3.39 -6.09
CA GLY A 112 -9.11 4.53 -7.02
C GLY A 112 -9.21 4.08 -8.48
N GLY A 113 -8.44 3.06 -8.88
CA GLY A 113 -8.46 2.48 -10.22
C GLY A 113 -9.83 1.92 -10.61
N ILE A 114 -10.48 1.16 -9.74
CA ILE A 114 -11.84 0.63 -9.92
C ILE A 114 -12.84 1.78 -10.13
N LYS A 115 -12.75 2.82 -9.31
CA LYS A 115 -13.63 4.00 -9.41
C LYS A 115 -13.42 4.77 -10.71
N ILE A 116 -12.16 4.97 -11.12
CA ILE A 116 -11.82 5.63 -12.37
C ILE A 116 -12.37 4.84 -13.57
N ALA A 117 -12.15 3.53 -13.60
CA ALA A 117 -12.64 2.65 -14.66
C ALA A 117 -14.18 2.70 -14.77
N ARG A 118 -14.88 2.58 -13.64
CA ARG A 118 -16.35 2.69 -13.59
C ARG A 118 -16.86 4.07 -14.01
N ARG A 119 -16.19 5.14 -13.57
CA ARG A 119 -16.56 6.50 -13.97
C ARG A 119 -16.35 6.74 -15.46
N TYR A 120 -15.24 6.24 -16.01
CA TYR A 120 -14.98 6.30 -17.44
C TYR A 120 -16.08 5.59 -18.25
N ALA A 121 -16.41 4.35 -17.87
CA ALA A 121 -17.46 3.58 -18.53
C ALA A 121 -18.84 4.25 -18.42
N TYR A 122 -19.18 4.81 -17.25
CA TYR A 122 -20.39 5.59 -17.06
C TYR A 122 -20.46 6.79 -18.02
N ASN A 123 -19.40 7.58 -18.13
CA ASN A 123 -19.35 8.73 -19.03
C ASN A 123 -19.51 8.30 -20.50
N LYS A 124 -18.86 7.20 -20.93
CA LYS A 124 -19.00 6.64 -22.29
C LYS A 124 -20.42 6.21 -22.59
N LYS A 125 -21.11 5.59 -21.64
CA LYS A 125 -22.52 5.21 -21.77
C LYS A 125 -23.43 6.42 -21.95
N GLN A 126 -23.19 7.51 -21.21
CA GLN A 126 -23.95 8.76 -21.34
C GLN A 126 -23.71 9.45 -22.71
N GLU A 127 -22.51 9.38 -23.25
CA GLU A 127 -22.16 9.93 -24.57
C GLU A 127 -22.71 9.06 -25.74
N LYS A 128 -23.43 7.96 -25.48
CA LYS A 128 -23.89 6.98 -26.48
C LYS A 128 -22.76 6.42 -27.36
N ARG A 129 -21.53 6.43 -26.86
CA ARG A 129 -20.33 5.95 -27.57
C ARG A 129 -20.02 4.49 -27.23
N GLY A 130 -21.05 3.62 -27.30
CA GLY A 130 -20.88 2.21 -27.62
C GLY A 130 -20.22 1.33 -26.55
N CYS A 131 -20.79 1.22 -25.34
CA CYS A 131 -20.68 -0.02 -24.56
C CYS A 131 -22.08 -0.62 -24.43
N PRO A 132 -22.43 -1.65 -25.21
CA PRO A 132 -23.66 -2.40 -24.99
C PRO A 132 -23.47 -3.25 -23.74
N GLY A 133 -24.22 -2.98 -22.68
CA GLY A 133 -24.18 -3.71 -21.43
C GLY A 133 -23.60 -2.91 -20.25
N ASP A 134 -23.56 -3.55 -19.10
CA ASP A 134 -22.91 -3.00 -17.91
C ASP A 134 -21.40 -3.26 -17.99
N PRO A 135 -20.56 -2.28 -17.56
CA PRO A 135 -19.12 -2.43 -17.65
C PRO A 135 -18.62 -3.49 -16.68
N GLU A 136 -17.72 -4.32 -17.18
CA GLU A 136 -17.04 -5.37 -16.40
C GLU A 136 -15.56 -5.01 -16.23
N ILE A 137 -14.95 -5.48 -15.13
CA ILE A 137 -13.52 -5.39 -14.85
C ILE A 137 -12.97 -6.81 -14.84
N ILE A 138 -11.95 -7.06 -15.65
CA ILE A 138 -11.26 -8.34 -15.69
C ILE A 138 -10.06 -8.28 -14.75
N ALA A 139 -9.99 -9.22 -13.81
CA ALA A 139 -8.86 -9.40 -12.91
C ALA A 139 -8.19 -10.75 -13.17
N MET A 140 -6.88 -10.82 -12.98
CA MET A 140 -6.12 -12.06 -13.16
C MET A 140 -6.29 -12.98 -11.95
N ILE A 141 -6.41 -14.29 -12.21
CA ILE A 141 -6.32 -15.30 -11.15
C ILE A 141 -4.93 -15.26 -10.51
N HIS A 142 -4.85 -15.60 -9.23
CA HIS A 142 -3.63 -15.55 -8.41
C HIS A 142 -3.05 -14.13 -8.23
N SER A 143 -3.80 -13.08 -8.58
CA SER A 143 -3.42 -11.70 -8.28
C SER A 143 -3.69 -11.34 -6.82
N PHE A 144 -2.98 -10.32 -6.33
CA PHE A 144 -3.25 -9.69 -5.05
C PHE A 144 -3.34 -8.18 -5.24
N HIS A 145 -4.49 -7.62 -4.90
CA HIS A 145 -4.79 -6.19 -5.05
C HIS A 145 -5.15 -5.49 -3.74
N GLY A 146 -5.31 -6.22 -2.67
CA GLY A 146 -5.59 -5.67 -1.35
C GLY A 146 -6.71 -6.37 -0.60
N ARG A 147 -7.10 -5.83 0.55
CA ARG A 147 -8.04 -6.43 1.50
C ARG A 147 -9.32 -5.61 1.75
N SER A 148 -9.43 -4.37 1.21
CA SER A 148 -10.72 -3.66 1.19
C SER A 148 -11.70 -4.38 0.28
N ILE A 149 -13.00 -4.17 0.45
CA ILE A 149 -14.02 -4.91 -0.30
C ILE A 149 -13.85 -4.77 -1.82
N GLY A 150 -13.56 -3.57 -2.33
CA GLY A 150 -13.31 -3.38 -3.76
C GLY A 150 -12.01 -4.04 -4.22
N ALA A 151 -10.90 -3.82 -3.53
CA ALA A 151 -9.62 -4.46 -3.87
C ALA A 151 -9.66 -5.98 -3.70
N LEU A 152 -10.40 -6.48 -2.71
CA LEU A 152 -10.62 -7.91 -2.52
C LEU A 152 -11.43 -8.52 -3.68
N SER A 153 -12.38 -7.77 -4.24
CA SER A 153 -13.19 -8.22 -5.38
C SER A 153 -12.34 -8.52 -6.62
N VAL A 154 -11.24 -7.81 -6.81
CA VAL A 154 -10.29 -8.03 -7.92
C VAL A 154 -9.08 -8.88 -7.52
N THR A 155 -8.95 -9.28 -6.25
CA THR A 155 -7.90 -10.19 -5.78
C THR A 155 -8.25 -11.64 -6.15
N GLY A 156 -7.48 -12.24 -7.05
CA GLY A 156 -7.75 -13.54 -7.66
C GLY A 156 -7.45 -14.74 -6.74
N ASN A 157 -7.97 -14.73 -5.50
CA ASN A 157 -7.83 -15.81 -4.52
C ASN A 157 -9.15 -16.06 -3.80
N GLN A 158 -9.79 -17.19 -4.12
CA GLN A 158 -11.10 -17.56 -3.60
C GLN A 158 -11.12 -17.70 -2.07
N ALA A 159 -10.08 -18.24 -1.46
CA ALA A 159 -10.00 -18.40 -0.01
C ALA A 159 -9.99 -17.05 0.75
N TYR A 160 -9.52 -15.99 0.08
CA TYR A 160 -9.59 -14.64 0.65
C TYR A 160 -10.96 -13.99 0.46
N GLN A 161 -11.66 -14.32 -0.62
CA GLN A 161 -12.93 -13.72 -0.99
C GLN A 161 -14.14 -14.35 -0.29
N GLU A 162 -14.14 -15.67 -0.13
CA GLU A 162 -15.28 -16.45 0.34
C GLU A 162 -15.91 -15.95 1.66
N PRO A 163 -15.15 -15.64 2.72
CA PRO A 163 -15.71 -15.16 3.98
C PRO A 163 -16.38 -13.78 3.90
N PHE A 164 -16.17 -13.03 2.81
CA PHE A 164 -16.60 -11.63 2.68
C PHE A 164 -17.61 -11.40 1.56
N GLN A 165 -18.25 -12.47 1.09
CA GLN A 165 -19.31 -12.38 0.09
C GLN A 165 -20.58 -11.69 0.68
N PRO A 166 -21.36 -10.94 -0.15
CA PRO A 166 -21.14 -10.67 -1.58
C PRO A 166 -20.10 -9.56 -1.81
N LEU A 167 -19.25 -9.74 -2.82
CA LEU A 167 -18.29 -8.75 -3.28
C LEU A 167 -18.93 -7.81 -4.32
N ILE A 168 -18.17 -6.82 -4.82
CA ILE A 168 -18.71 -5.87 -5.79
C ILE A 168 -19.03 -6.57 -7.12
N PRO A 169 -20.16 -6.27 -7.76
CA PRO A 169 -20.56 -6.91 -9.01
C PRO A 169 -19.74 -6.39 -10.21
N GLY A 170 -19.70 -7.17 -11.29
CA GLY A 170 -19.05 -6.80 -12.55
C GLY A 170 -17.54 -7.03 -12.56
N ILE A 171 -17.05 -8.00 -11.77
CA ILE A 171 -15.66 -8.46 -11.81
C ILE A 171 -15.62 -9.85 -12.42
#